data_3b56d813994d1613104006991a3a84c2
#
_entry.id   3b56d813994d1613104006991a3a84c2
#
_cell.length_a   1.000
_cell.length_b   1.000
_cell.length_c   1.000
_cell.angle_alpha   90.00
_cell.angle_beta   90.00
_cell.angle_gamma   90.00
#
_symmetry.space_group_name_H-M   'P 1'
#
loop_
_entity.id
_entity.type
_entity.pdbx_description
1 polymer ?
#
loop_
_entity_poly.entity_id
_entity_poly.type
_entity_poly.pdbx_seq_one_letter_code
_entity_poly.pdbx_strand_id
1 'polypeptide(L)'
;LKRFCFKGNPVPFVMELPPYRMPTSKAIFRHTWEKGAQYLRKMGGIIMVASIVIWALGYYPNHDEYESVTEQQENSYIGRIGKAMEPVIEPLGFDWKLGIGILSGVGAKELVVSTLGVLYADDAEADAVSLGERIPITPLVAFGYMVFVLIYFPCIATLAAIKGESGSWKWAVFAGLYTTALAWLMSFAIYQIGGLFL
;
A
#
# COMPACT_ATOMS: atom_id res chain seq x y z
N LEU A 1 21.00 3.44 -11.02
CA LEU A 1 19.91 3.33 -12.01
C LEU A 1 20.19 4.19 -13.26
N LYS A 2 20.50 5.50 -13.15
CA LYS A 2 20.77 6.39 -14.30
C LYS A 2 21.86 5.87 -15.24
N ARG A 3 22.92 5.25 -14.70
CA ARG A 3 24.10 4.80 -15.48
C ARG A 3 23.86 3.51 -16.26
N PHE A 4 22.90 2.66 -15.84
CA PHE A 4 22.65 1.33 -16.44
C PHE A 4 21.31 1.25 -17.17
N CYS A 5 20.25 1.88 -16.67
CA CYS A 5 18.89 1.74 -17.20
C CYS A 5 18.44 2.87 -18.13
N PHE A 6 18.98 4.09 -17.96
CA PHE A 6 18.59 5.27 -18.73
C PHE A 6 19.75 5.78 -19.57
N LYS A 7 19.95 5.17 -20.74
CA LYS A 7 20.88 5.67 -21.76
C LYS A 7 20.13 6.63 -22.69
N GLY A 8 20.17 7.92 -22.40
CA GLY A 8 19.66 8.98 -23.28
C GLY A 8 20.80 9.93 -23.66
N ASN A 9 20.81 10.42 -24.90
CA ASN A 9 21.72 11.46 -25.30
C ASN A 9 21.36 12.75 -24.54
N PRO A 10 22.33 13.46 -23.93
CA PRO A 10 22.07 14.74 -23.32
C PRO A 10 21.68 15.74 -24.43
N VAL A 11 20.43 16.21 -24.39
CA VAL A 11 20.00 17.30 -25.23
C VAL A 11 20.67 18.57 -24.69
N PRO A 12 21.41 19.32 -25.48
CA PRO A 12 21.98 20.60 -25.04
C PRO A 12 20.84 21.56 -24.75
N PHE A 13 20.65 21.84 -23.47
CA PHE A 13 19.61 22.74 -23.01
C PHE A 13 20.21 24.13 -22.87
N VAL A 14 19.99 24.96 -23.90
CA VAL A 14 20.37 26.38 -23.89
C VAL A 14 19.13 27.19 -23.55
N MET A 15 18.99 27.56 -22.28
CA MET A 15 18.02 28.56 -21.84
C MET A 15 18.75 29.72 -21.20
N GLU A 16 18.39 30.95 -21.64
CA GLU A 16 18.76 32.13 -20.88
C GLU A 16 18.22 32.01 -19.46
N LEU A 17 19.06 32.21 -18.46
CA LEU A 17 18.64 32.15 -17.05
C LEU A 17 17.66 33.31 -16.82
N PRO A 18 16.39 33.01 -16.48
CA PRO A 18 15.44 34.07 -16.16
C PRO A 18 15.92 34.85 -14.93
N PRO A 19 15.69 36.18 -14.88
CA PRO A 19 16.10 37.00 -13.76
C PRO A 19 15.49 36.43 -12.44
N TYR A 20 16.34 36.33 -11.44
CA TYR A 20 15.94 35.81 -10.12
C TYR A 20 14.93 36.78 -9.49
N ARG A 21 13.67 36.37 -9.40
CA ARG A 21 12.63 37.17 -8.76
C ARG A 21 12.08 36.38 -7.56
N MET A 22 11.88 37.08 -6.45
CA MET A 22 11.21 36.48 -5.29
C MET A 22 9.78 36.08 -5.66
N PRO A 23 9.35 34.87 -5.37
CA PRO A 23 8.00 34.42 -5.65
C PRO A 23 7.00 35.20 -4.80
N THR A 24 5.92 35.68 -5.40
CA THR A 24 4.86 36.38 -4.68
C THR A 24 3.97 35.34 -3.95
N SER A 25 3.55 35.65 -2.72
CA SER A 25 2.69 34.77 -1.91
C SER A 25 1.42 34.33 -2.66
N LYS A 26 0.84 35.24 -3.44
CA LYS A 26 -0.35 34.96 -4.26
C LYS A 26 -0.07 33.90 -5.36
N ALA A 27 1.08 33.97 -6.01
CA ALA A 27 1.47 33.00 -7.03
C ALA A 27 1.75 31.62 -6.42
N ILE A 28 2.43 31.58 -5.26
CA ILE A 28 2.68 30.35 -4.51
C ILE A 28 1.35 29.68 -4.15
N PHE A 29 0.44 30.41 -3.51
CA PHE A 29 -0.86 29.86 -3.08
C PHE A 29 -1.68 29.34 -4.26
N ARG A 30 -1.73 30.10 -5.36
CA ARG A 30 -2.45 29.70 -6.57
C ARG A 30 -1.87 28.41 -7.17
N HIS A 31 -0.55 28.34 -7.36
CA HIS A 31 0.11 27.15 -7.91
C HIS A 31 -0.06 25.93 -7.00
N THR A 32 0.07 26.10 -5.69
CA THR A 32 -0.14 25.03 -4.73
C THR A 32 -1.57 24.50 -4.80
N TRP A 33 -2.56 25.41 -4.85
CA TRP A 33 -3.95 25.03 -4.98
C TRP A 33 -4.27 24.32 -6.29
N GLU A 34 -3.78 24.84 -7.41
CA GLU A 34 -3.97 24.22 -8.72
C GLU A 34 -3.37 22.81 -8.76
N LYS A 35 -2.16 22.63 -8.25
CA LYS A 35 -1.51 21.31 -8.17
C LYS A 35 -2.22 20.37 -7.21
N GLY A 36 -2.62 20.84 -6.03
CA GLY A 36 -3.40 20.06 -5.07
C GLY A 36 -4.76 19.63 -5.63
N ALA A 37 -5.49 20.55 -6.26
CA ALA A 37 -6.78 20.26 -6.89
C ALA A 37 -6.66 19.25 -8.06
N GLN A 38 -5.63 19.38 -8.90
CA GLN A 38 -5.35 18.42 -9.97
C GLN A 38 -5.04 17.03 -9.40
N TYR A 39 -4.22 16.96 -8.35
CA TYR A 39 -3.91 15.71 -7.65
C TYR A 39 -5.18 15.06 -7.10
N LEU A 40 -5.99 15.79 -6.33
CA LEU A 40 -7.23 15.29 -5.73
C LEU A 40 -8.23 14.77 -6.77
N ARG A 41 -8.41 15.51 -7.87
CA ARG A 41 -9.31 15.08 -8.95
C ARG A 41 -8.83 13.80 -9.63
N LYS A 42 -7.52 13.68 -9.89
CA LYS A 42 -6.93 12.52 -10.57
C LYS A 42 -6.91 11.28 -9.66
N MET A 43 -6.59 11.47 -8.39
CA MET A 43 -6.42 10.37 -7.43
C MET A 43 -7.73 9.94 -6.78
N GLY A 44 -8.64 10.87 -6.48
CA GLY A 44 -9.92 10.56 -5.83
C GLY A 44 -10.76 9.54 -6.60
N GLY A 45 -10.82 9.64 -7.93
CA GLY A 45 -11.53 8.66 -8.75
C GLY A 45 -10.90 7.27 -8.70
N ILE A 46 -9.57 7.18 -8.74
CA ILE A 46 -8.84 5.90 -8.69
C ILE A 46 -9.03 5.23 -7.32
N ILE A 47 -8.89 6.01 -6.25
CA ILE A 47 -9.07 5.50 -4.87
C ILE A 47 -10.50 5.01 -4.67
N MET A 48 -11.51 5.77 -5.13
CA MET A 48 -12.92 5.38 -5.02
C MET A 48 -13.20 4.06 -5.73
N VAL A 49 -12.74 3.90 -6.97
CA VAL A 49 -12.93 2.64 -7.73
C VAL A 49 -12.21 1.49 -7.05
N ALA A 50 -10.96 1.69 -6.58
CA ALA A 50 -10.20 0.67 -5.87
C ALA A 50 -10.90 0.24 -4.57
N SER A 51 -11.44 1.19 -3.79
CA SER A 51 -12.17 0.92 -2.55
C SER A 51 -13.46 0.12 -2.82
N ILE A 52 -14.21 0.46 -3.88
CA ILE A 52 -15.40 -0.30 -4.27
C ILE A 52 -15.05 -1.74 -4.66
N VAL A 53 -13.96 -1.93 -5.42
CA VAL A 53 -13.50 -3.28 -5.81
C VAL A 53 -13.10 -4.10 -4.59
N ILE A 54 -12.32 -3.53 -3.66
CA ILE A 54 -11.89 -4.22 -2.43
C ILE A 54 -13.10 -4.56 -1.57
N TRP A 55 -14.04 -3.62 -1.42
CA TRP A 55 -15.28 -3.86 -0.70
C TRP A 55 -16.10 -5.00 -1.33
N ALA A 56 -16.27 -4.99 -2.65
CA ALA A 56 -17.00 -6.04 -3.36
C ALA A 56 -16.32 -7.41 -3.20
N LEU A 57 -14.99 -7.48 -3.28
CA LEU A 57 -14.24 -8.72 -3.06
C LEU A 57 -14.35 -9.24 -1.63
N GLY A 58 -14.50 -8.36 -0.65
CA GLY A 58 -14.73 -8.73 0.76
C GLY A 58 -16.19 -9.09 1.05
N TYR A 59 -17.14 -8.55 0.28
CA TYR A 59 -18.57 -8.78 0.49
C TYR A 59 -19.07 -10.11 -0.12
N TYR A 60 -18.60 -10.45 -1.34
CA TYR A 60 -19.03 -11.65 -2.07
C TYR A 60 -18.10 -12.85 -1.78
N PRO A 61 -18.60 -14.13 -1.88
CA PRO A 61 -19.89 -14.50 -2.47
C PRO A 61 -21.07 -14.57 -1.49
N ASN A 62 -20.88 -14.76 -0.18
CA ASN A 62 -21.93 -15.25 0.71
C ASN A 62 -22.05 -14.38 1.98
N HIS A 63 -22.43 -13.12 1.84
CA HIS A 63 -22.54 -12.20 2.98
C HIS A 63 -23.63 -12.63 3.99
N ASP A 64 -24.74 -13.18 3.52
CA ASP A 64 -25.92 -13.46 4.35
C ASP A 64 -25.90 -14.83 5.06
N GLU A 65 -24.87 -15.65 4.82
CA GLU A 65 -24.79 -17.02 5.34
C GLU A 65 -23.95 -17.15 6.63
N TYR A 66 -23.20 -16.12 7.00
CA TYR A 66 -22.27 -16.18 8.13
C TYR A 66 -22.69 -15.27 9.28
N GLU A 67 -22.63 -15.79 10.51
CA GLU A 67 -22.97 -15.07 11.74
C GLU A 67 -21.83 -14.12 12.20
N SER A 68 -20.57 -14.42 11.82
CA SER A 68 -19.43 -13.62 12.20
C SER A 68 -18.75 -12.92 11.01
N VAL A 69 -18.31 -11.68 11.22
CA VAL A 69 -17.59 -10.88 10.22
C VAL A 69 -16.28 -11.57 9.81
N THR A 70 -15.63 -12.25 10.75
CA THR A 70 -14.37 -12.97 10.51
C THR A 70 -14.58 -14.16 9.58
N GLU A 71 -15.61 -14.98 9.80
CA GLU A 71 -15.94 -16.13 8.94
C GLU A 71 -16.35 -15.69 7.54
N GLN A 72 -17.13 -14.62 7.43
CA GLN A 72 -17.50 -14.03 6.16
C GLN A 72 -16.26 -13.62 5.37
N GLN A 73 -15.33 -12.91 6.00
CA GLN A 73 -14.13 -12.45 5.33
C GLN A 73 -13.19 -13.59 4.96
N GLU A 74 -13.09 -14.61 5.79
CA GLU A 74 -12.31 -15.83 5.52
C GLU A 74 -12.79 -16.57 4.27
N ASN A 75 -14.09 -16.62 4.05
CA ASN A 75 -14.72 -17.30 2.91
C ASN A 75 -14.95 -16.40 1.70
N SER A 76 -14.77 -15.10 1.84
CA SER A 76 -14.84 -14.11 0.76
C SER A 76 -13.74 -14.32 -0.30
N TYR A 77 -13.89 -13.67 -1.47
CA TYR A 77 -12.87 -13.72 -2.50
C TYR A 77 -11.53 -13.15 -2.01
N ILE A 78 -11.56 -12.08 -1.21
CA ILE A 78 -10.35 -11.49 -0.66
C ILE A 78 -9.67 -12.42 0.36
N GLY A 79 -10.45 -13.15 1.17
CA GLY A 79 -9.95 -14.15 2.11
C GLY A 79 -9.27 -15.32 1.41
N ARG A 80 -9.88 -15.83 0.33
CA ARG A 80 -9.27 -16.89 -0.50
C ARG A 80 -7.95 -16.45 -1.13
N ILE A 81 -7.86 -15.21 -1.59
CA ILE A 81 -6.60 -14.65 -2.11
C ILE A 81 -5.57 -14.52 -0.97
N GLY A 82 -5.99 -14.04 0.21
CA GLY A 82 -5.13 -13.94 1.39
C GLY A 82 -4.53 -15.29 1.78
N LYS A 83 -5.35 -16.35 1.85
CA LYS A 83 -4.90 -17.73 2.11
C LYS A 83 -3.96 -18.28 1.01
N ALA A 84 -4.22 -17.95 -0.25
CA ALA A 84 -3.34 -18.34 -1.34
C ALA A 84 -1.97 -17.63 -1.29
N MET A 85 -1.91 -16.44 -0.68
CA MET A 85 -0.65 -15.70 -0.47
C MET A 85 0.10 -16.16 0.80
N GLU A 86 -0.58 -16.81 1.74
CA GLU A 86 -0.03 -17.21 3.03
C GLU A 86 1.33 -17.93 2.91
N PRO A 87 1.53 -18.95 2.05
CA PRO A 87 2.82 -19.63 1.94
C PRO A 87 3.99 -18.71 1.51
N VAL A 88 3.71 -17.58 0.90
CA VAL A 88 4.72 -16.59 0.48
C VAL A 88 5.07 -15.63 1.62
N ILE A 89 4.12 -15.34 2.52
CA ILE A 89 4.28 -14.37 3.61
C ILE A 89 4.52 -15.03 4.97
N GLU A 90 4.23 -16.33 5.11
CA GLU A 90 4.52 -17.13 6.30
C GLU A 90 5.99 -17.05 6.77
N PRO A 91 7.01 -17.07 5.86
CA PRO A 91 8.41 -16.92 6.26
C PRO A 91 8.76 -15.58 6.91
N LEU A 92 7.85 -14.60 6.84
CA LEU A 92 7.94 -13.30 7.50
C LEU A 92 7.23 -13.29 8.86
N GLY A 93 6.56 -14.39 9.23
CA GLY A 93 5.70 -14.48 10.40
C GLY A 93 4.32 -13.86 10.20
N PHE A 94 3.90 -13.61 8.94
CA PHE A 94 2.61 -13.01 8.62
C PHE A 94 1.56 -14.08 8.36
N ASP A 95 0.38 -13.89 8.92
CA ASP A 95 -0.81 -14.71 8.69
C ASP A 95 -1.63 -14.21 7.49
N TRP A 96 -2.67 -14.95 7.12
CA TRP A 96 -3.56 -14.58 6.03
C TRP A 96 -4.30 -13.25 6.27
N LYS A 97 -4.61 -12.88 7.54
CA LYS A 97 -5.25 -11.60 7.90
C LYS A 97 -4.34 -10.42 7.59
N LEU A 98 -3.06 -10.54 7.95
CA LEU A 98 -2.03 -9.55 7.56
C LEU A 98 -1.87 -9.50 6.03
N GLY A 99 -1.98 -10.65 5.35
CA GLY A 99 -2.01 -10.74 3.90
C GLY A 99 -3.16 -9.95 3.27
N ILE A 100 -4.36 -10.05 3.82
CA ILE A 100 -5.51 -9.22 3.39
C ILE A 100 -5.24 -7.73 3.62
N GLY A 101 -4.63 -7.37 4.76
CA GLY A 101 -4.19 -6.01 5.03
C GLY A 101 -3.24 -5.48 3.95
N ILE A 102 -2.24 -6.28 3.55
CA ILE A 102 -1.32 -5.94 2.45
C ILE A 102 -2.08 -5.73 1.14
N LEU A 103 -3.01 -6.61 0.82
CA LEU A 103 -3.79 -6.54 -0.41
C LEU A 103 -4.68 -5.29 -0.46
N SER A 104 -5.36 -4.97 0.65
CA SER A 104 -6.19 -3.75 0.75
C SER A 104 -5.35 -2.47 0.59
N GLY A 105 -4.13 -2.48 1.12
CA GLY A 105 -3.19 -1.38 1.01
C GLY A 105 -2.66 -1.12 -0.41
N VAL A 106 -2.84 -2.03 -1.37
CA VAL A 106 -2.57 -1.78 -2.79
C VAL A 106 -3.51 -0.69 -3.34
N GLY A 107 -4.75 -0.63 -2.87
CA GLY A 107 -5.68 0.45 -3.19
C GLY A 107 -5.24 1.78 -2.57
N ALA A 108 -5.12 1.78 -1.25
CA ALA A 108 -4.64 2.91 -0.45
C ALA A 108 -4.03 2.38 0.85
N LYS A 109 -2.82 2.81 1.18
CA LYS A 109 -2.09 2.30 2.36
C LYS A 109 -2.83 2.56 3.68
N GLU A 110 -3.64 3.59 3.73
CA GLU A 110 -4.49 3.94 4.87
C GLU A 110 -5.53 2.86 5.19
N LEU A 111 -5.93 2.08 4.19
CA LEU A 111 -6.90 0.99 4.35
C LEU A 111 -6.32 -0.21 5.11
N VAL A 112 -5.00 -0.37 5.16
CA VAL A 112 -4.34 -1.46 5.89
C VAL A 112 -4.81 -1.51 7.34
N VAL A 113 -4.68 -0.38 8.06
CA VAL A 113 -5.04 -0.29 9.48
C VAL A 113 -6.54 -0.48 9.69
N SER A 114 -7.37 0.12 8.82
CA SER A 114 -8.82 -0.03 8.88
C SER A 114 -9.25 -1.48 8.65
N THR A 115 -8.65 -2.16 7.66
CA THR A 115 -8.93 -3.57 7.36
C THR A 115 -8.52 -4.48 8.50
N LEU A 116 -7.32 -4.27 9.08
CA LEU A 116 -6.89 -5.04 10.26
C LEU A 116 -7.80 -4.77 11.46
N GLY A 117 -8.27 -3.54 11.65
CA GLY A 117 -9.22 -3.20 12.68
C GLY A 117 -10.51 -4.01 12.57
N VAL A 118 -11.01 -4.23 11.37
CA VAL A 118 -12.22 -5.04 11.12
C VAL A 118 -11.93 -6.54 11.27
N LEU A 119 -10.79 -7.04 10.76
CA LEU A 119 -10.42 -8.46 10.79
C LEU A 119 -10.10 -8.99 12.19
N TYR A 120 -9.67 -8.12 13.10
CA TYR A 120 -9.37 -8.44 14.50
C TYR A 120 -10.39 -7.84 15.48
N ALA A 121 -11.47 -7.20 14.99
CA ALA A 121 -12.62 -6.89 15.80
C ALA A 121 -13.41 -8.18 15.96
N ASP A 122 -13.21 -8.89 17.07
CA ASP A 122 -14.12 -9.97 17.47
C ASP A 122 -15.52 -9.38 17.69
N ASP A 123 -16.56 -10.21 17.47
CA ASP A 123 -17.98 -9.87 17.55
C ASP A 123 -18.45 -9.39 18.95
N ALA A 124 -17.56 -9.22 19.91
CA ALA A 124 -17.84 -8.78 21.27
C ALA A 124 -17.43 -7.32 21.47
N GLU A 125 -18.44 -6.46 21.55
CA GLU A 125 -18.49 -5.15 22.20
C GLU A 125 -17.33 -4.18 21.88
N ALA A 126 -17.70 -3.10 21.21
CA ALA A 126 -16.87 -1.97 20.84
C ALA A 126 -16.38 -1.13 22.06
N ASP A 127 -15.83 -1.78 23.06
CA ASP A 127 -15.12 -1.08 24.12
C ASP A 127 -13.70 -0.74 23.68
N ALA A 128 -13.27 0.47 24.06
CA ALA A 128 -12.10 1.21 23.66
C ALA A 128 -10.72 0.54 23.92
N VAL A 129 -10.61 -0.75 23.67
CA VAL A 129 -9.34 -1.50 23.73
C VAL A 129 -8.52 -1.17 22.50
N SER A 130 -7.27 -0.77 22.72
CA SER A 130 -6.38 -0.38 21.63
C SER A 130 -6.18 -1.52 20.64
N LEU A 131 -6.10 -1.20 19.34
CA LEU A 131 -5.89 -2.17 18.26
C LEU A 131 -4.67 -3.09 18.54
N GLY A 132 -3.64 -2.55 19.20
CA GLY A 132 -2.42 -3.28 19.55
C GLY A 132 -2.62 -4.40 20.57
N GLU A 133 -3.66 -4.36 21.39
CA GLU A 133 -3.97 -5.42 22.36
C GLU A 133 -4.84 -6.54 21.76
N ARG A 134 -5.53 -6.22 20.65
CA ARG A 134 -6.42 -7.17 19.96
C ARG A 134 -5.68 -8.05 18.95
N ILE A 135 -4.58 -7.55 18.40
CA ILE A 135 -3.83 -8.27 17.37
C ILE A 135 -2.82 -9.21 18.05
N PRO A 136 -2.97 -10.53 17.98
CA PRO A 136 -2.10 -11.50 18.67
C PRO A 136 -0.79 -11.72 17.90
N ILE A 137 -0.07 -10.65 17.61
CA ILE A 137 1.23 -10.70 16.93
C ILE A 137 2.35 -10.25 17.86
N THR A 138 3.53 -10.87 17.71
CA THR A 138 4.70 -10.47 18.48
C THR A 138 5.17 -9.07 18.04
N PRO A 139 5.81 -8.29 18.93
CA PRO A 139 6.37 -6.98 18.58
C PRO A 139 7.34 -7.04 17.39
N LEU A 140 8.05 -8.15 17.23
CA LEU A 140 8.97 -8.38 16.11
C LEU A 140 8.19 -8.49 14.77
N VAL A 141 7.10 -9.26 14.74
CA VAL A 141 6.23 -9.40 13.58
C VAL A 141 5.57 -8.06 13.24
N ALA A 142 5.08 -7.33 14.26
CA ALA A 142 4.49 -6.00 14.07
C ALA A 142 5.49 -5.03 13.44
N PHE A 143 6.74 -5.02 13.90
CA PHE A 143 7.80 -4.19 13.34
C PHE A 143 8.12 -4.58 11.90
N GLY A 144 8.27 -5.89 11.63
CA GLY A 144 8.49 -6.41 10.29
C GLY A 144 7.35 -6.04 9.34
N TYR A 145 6.10 -6.10 9.81
CA TYR A 145 4.93 -5.72 9.04
C TYR A 145 4.90 -4.22 8.73
N MET A 146 5.21 -3.36 9.71
CA MET A 146 5.31 -1.91 9.47
C MET A 146 6.37 -1.58 8.41
N VAL A 147 7.55 -2.21 8.48
CA VAL A 147 8.61 -2.03 7.48
C VAL A 147 8.15 -2.53 6.11
N PHE A 148 7.48 -3.67 6.06
CA PHE A 148 6.89 -4.21 4.83
C PHE A 148 5.92 -3.21 4.21
N VAL A 149 4.91 -2.74 4.97
CA VAL A 149 3.88 -1.81 4.49
C VAL A 149 4.47 -0.47 4.07
N LEU A 150 5.57 -0.04 4.68
CA LEU A 150 6.26 1.19 4.29
C LEU A 150 6.90 1.08 2.90
N ILE A 151 7.56 -0.05 2.60
CA ILE A 151 8.43 -0.21 1.42
C ILE A 151 7.71 -0.87 0.25
N TYR A 152 6.75 -1.77 0.51
CA TYR A 152 6.14 -2.63 -0.51
C TYR A 152 5.45 -1.83 -1.63
N PHE A 153 4.79 -2.54 -2.50
CA PHE A 153 4.09 -2.10 -3.69
C PHE A 153 3.49 -0.67 -3.54
N PRO A 154 3.84 0.27 -4.41
CA PRO A 154 3.24 1.60 -4.40
C PRO A 154 1.76 1.50 -4.77
N CYS A 155 0.92 2.36 -4.19
CA CYS A 155 -0.52 2.35 -4.49
C CYS A 155 -0.78 2.52 -6.00
N ILE A 156 -1.94 2.05 -6.46
CA ILE A 156 -2.35 2.12 -7.88
C ILE A 156 -2.21 3.53 -8.45
N ALA A 157 -2.49 4.54 -7.63
CA ALA A 157 -2.33 5.95 -7.99
C ALA A 157 -0.87 6.32 -8.35
N THR A 158 0.08 5.83 -7.55
CA THR A 158 1.52 6.05 -7.81
C THR A 158 1.97 5.33 -9.07
N LEU A 159 1.49 4.10 -9.31
CA LEU A 159 1.79 3.38 -10.56
C LEU A 159 1.26 4.11 -11.80
N ALA A 160 0.03 4.65 -11.70
CA ALA A 160 -0.54 5.47 -12.76
C ALA A 160 0.28 6.74 -13.03
N ALA A 161 0.82 7.37 -11.97
CA ALA A 161 1.73 8.51 -12.10
C ALA A 161 3.05 8.11 -12.76
N ILE A 162 3.69 7.03 -12.30
CA ILE A 162 4.94 6.50 -12.90
C ILE A 162 4.73 6.19 -14.39
N LYS A 163 3.61 5.54 -14.75
CA LYS A 163 3.27 5.28 -16.15
C LYS A 163 3.06 6.58 -16.93
N GLY A 164 2.41 7.57 -16.33
CA GLY A 164 2.18 8.87 -16.96
C GLY A 164 3.47 9.62 -17.28
N GLU A 165 4.43 9.63 -16.34
CA GLU A 165 5.70 10.32 -16.47
C GLU A 165 6.72 9.54 -17.33
N SER A 166 6.76 8.22 -17.21
CA SER A 166 7.70 7.37 -17.95
C SER A 166 7.22 6.99 -19.36
N GLY A 167 5.94 7.19 -19.68
CA GLY A 167 5.32 6.77 -20.93
C GLY A 167 5.18 5.26 -21.11
N SER A 168 5.58 4.43 -20.13
CA SER A 168 5.62 2.98 -20.27
C SER A 168 5.15 2.23 -19.00
N TRP A 169 4.29 1.25 -19.19
CA TRP A 169 3.89 0.33 -18.13
C TRP A 169 5.06 -0.52 -17.57
N LYS A 170 6.10 -0.75 -18.37
CA LYS A 170 7.27 -1.54 -17.94
C LYS A 170 7.93 -0.95 -16.70
N TRP A 171 8.05 0.37 -16.63
CA TRP A 171 8.66 1.05 -15.48
C TRP A 171 7.76 1.04 -14.25
N ALA A 172 6.45 1.14 -14.44
CA ALA A 172 5.49 1.04 -13.34
C ALA A 172 5.50 -0.37 -12.72
N VAL A 173 5.45 -1.42 -13.57
CA VAL A 173 5.52 -2.81 -13.12
C VAL A 173 6.87 -3.12 -12.47
N PHE A 174 7.98 -2.68 -13.07
CA PHE A 174 9.31 -2.84 -12.48
C PHE A 174 9.41 -2.19 -11.09
N ALA A 175 8.91 -0.97 -10.93
CA ALA A 175 8.90 -0.30 -9.63
C ALA A 175 8.10 -1.08 -8.58
N GLY A 176 6.91 -1.58 -8.95
CA GLY A 176 6.07 -2.38 -8.06
C GLY A 176 6.74 -3.69 -7.64
N LEU A 177 7.29 -4.44 -8.58
CA LEU A 177 7.99 -5.69 -8.29
C LEU A 177 9.26 -5.47 -7.47
N TYR A 178 10.05 -4.47 -7.82
CA TYR A 178 11.28 -4.14 -7.11
C TYR A 178 11.02 -3.75 -5.65
N THR A 179 10.07 -2.86 -5.41
CA THR A 179 9.74 -2.42 -4.04
C THR A 179 9.14 -3.54 -3.22
N THR A 180 8.30 -4.40 -3.82
CA THR A 180 7.72 -5.56 -3.13
C THR A 180 8.80 -6.59 -2.77
N ALA A 181 9.71 -6.89 -3.69
CA ALA A 181 10.83 -7.80 -3.42
C ALA A 181 11.75 -7.25 -2.31
N LEU A 182 12.03 -5.95 -2.34
CA LEU A 182 12.82 -5.29 -1.31
C LEU A 182 12.12 -5.33 0.05
N ALA A 183 10.82 -5.05 0.11
CA ALA A 183 10.02 -5.13 1.33
C ALA A 183 10.03 -6.55 1.90
N TRP A 184 9.87 -7.56 1.05
CA TRP A 184 9.91 -8.97 1.44
C TRP A 184 11.27 -9.34 2.05
N LEU A 185 12.38 -8.98 1.38
CA LEU A 185 13.73 -9.25 1.86
C LEU A 185 14.02 -8.56 3.20
N MET A 186 13.61 -7.30 3.33
CA MET A 186 13.81 -6.54 4.57
C MET A 186 13.02 -7.13 5.74
N SER A 187 11.74 -7.44 5.54
CA SER A 187 10.91 -8.06 6.58
C SER A 187 11.37 -9.47 6.93
N PHE A 188 11.80 -10.26 5.93
CA PHE A 188 12.40 -11.56 6.14
C PHE A 188 13.67 -11.47 7.01
N ALA A 189 14.55 -10.52 6.68
CA ALA A 189 15.77 -10.30 7.47
C ALA A 189 15.45 -9.89 8.92
N ILE A 190 14.46 -9.00 9.12
CA ILE A 190 14.01 -8.58 10.45
C ILE A 190 13.49 -9.78 11.23
N TYR A 191 12.62 -10.61 10.63
CA TYR A 191 12.03 -11.75 11.30
C TYR A 191 13.06 -12.82 11.66
N GLN A 192 13.93 -13.20 10.72
CA GLN A 192 14.95 -14.23 10.92
C GLN A 192 16.05 -13.78 11.89
N ILE A 193 16.55 -12.55 11.73
CA ILE A 193 17.60 -12.02 12.62
C ILE A 193 17.01 -11.73 14.01
N GLY A 194 15.82 -11.12 14.07
CA GLY A 194 15.16 -10.83 15.34
C GLY A 194 14.80 -12.10 16.12
N GLY A 195 14.39 -13.17 15.44
CA GLY A 195 14.11 -14.48 16.04
C GLY A 195 15.34 -15.19 16.61
N LEU A 196 16.57 -14.75 16.23
CA LEU A 196 17.82 -15.27 16.83
C LEU A 196 18.18 -14.58 18.14
N PHE A 197 17.61 -13.39 18.42
CA PHE A 197 17.93 -12.58 19.58
C PHE A 197 16.81 -12.54 20.64
N LEU A 198 15.63 -13.01 20.30
CA LEU A 198 14.44 -13.12 21.15
C LEU A 198 14.14 -14.56 21.49
#